data_9eaf790229a7ccf6115ea5b780ca3aa1
#
_entry.id   9eaf790229a7ccf6115ea5b780ca3aa1
#
_cell.length_a   1.000
_cell.length_b   1.000
_cell.length_c   1.000
_cell.angle_alpha   90.00
_cell.angle_beta   90.00
_cell.angle_gamma   90.00
#
_symmetry.space_group_name_H-M   'P 1'
#
loop_
_entity.id
_entity.type
_entity.pdbx_description
1 polymer ?
#
loop_
_entity_poly.entity_id
_entity_poly.type
_entity_poly.pdbx_seq_one_letter_code
_entity_poly.pdbx_strand_id
1 'polypeptide(L)'
;MTDTSWQNRVTLLVNSCDAYADLWQPFFTLLKRYFVPLPAEILLNTETKDFAFDGLNLRCVHSTAPTYGERMTDALREVKTEYTLLLLDDFFLRRPVDIARLADIVRRMDADRDIAY
;
A
#
# COMPACT_ATOMS: atom_id res chain seq x y z
N MET A 1 -14.86 -14.76 -14.25
CA MET A 1 -14.22 -13.45 -14.45
C MET A 1 -13.89 -12.84 -13.08
N THR A 2 -12.67 -12.44 -12.88
CA THR A 2 -12.26 -11.85 -11.62
C THR A 2 -12.67 -10.37 -11.58
N ASP A 3 -13.30 -9.95 -10.48
CA ASP A 3 -13.64 -8.55 -10.26
C ASP A 3 -12.37 -7.76 -9.93
N THR A 4 -12.02 -6.80 -10.77
CA THR A 4 -10.85 -5.93 -10.57
C THR A 4 -11.25 -4.46 -10.38
N SER A 5 -12.54 -4.18 -10.22
CA SER A 5 -13.02 -2.80 -10.05
C SER A 5 -12.46 -2.12 -8.80
N TRP A 6 -12.08 -2.90 -7.80
CA TRP A 6 -11.51 -2.41 -6.55
C TRP A 6 -10.15 -1.72 -6.73
N GLN A 7 -9.42 -2.05 -7.80
CA GLN A 7 -8.04 -1.56 -8.00
C GLN A 7 -7.94 -0.04 -7.99
N ASN A 8 -8.93 0.65 -8.55
CA ASN A 8 -8.93 2.11 -8.62
C ASN A 8 -9.51 2.77 -7.36
N ARG A 9 -9.96 1.96 -6.41
CA ARG A 9 -10.62 2.43 -5.19
C ARG A 9 -9.78 2.21 -3.94
N VAL A 10 -8.65 1.54 -4.08
CA VAL A 10 -7.74 1.21 -2.98
C VAL A 10 -6.36 1.73 -3.31
N THR A 11 -5.75 2.43 -2.37
CA THR A 11 -4.33 2.79 -2.42
C THR A 11 -3.57 1.86 -1.49
N LEU A 12 -2.49 1.27 -1.99
CA LEU A 12 -1.58 0.51 -1.16
C LEU A 12 -0.57 1.50 -0.54
N LEU A 13 -0.59 1.61 0.77
CA LEU A 13 0.34 2.46 1.50
C LEU A 13 1.34 1.58 2.25
N VAL A 14 2.60 1.66 1.85
CA VAL A 14 3.70 0.96 2.51
C VAL A 14 4.35 1.94 3.47
N ASN A 15 4.24 1.67 4.77
CA ASN A 15 4.85 2.51 5.77
C ASN A 15 6.29 2.09 6.01
N SER A 16 7.22 3.03 5.84
CA SER A 16 8.66 2.78 5.98
C SER A 16 9.36 4.00 6.57
N CYS A 17 10.66 3.99 6.52
CA CYS A 17 11.53 5.09 6.88
C CYS A 17 12.87 4.91 6.15
N ASP A 18 13.68 5.96 6.11
CA ASP A 18 14.96 5.92 5.39
C ASP A 18 15.91 4.84 5.91
N ALA A 19 15.85 4.54 7.21
CA ALA A 19 16.72 3.54 7.84
C ALA A 19 16.50 2.12 7.29
N TYR A 20 15.34 1.85 6.72
CA TYR A 20 14.99 0.52 6.18
C TYR A 20 15.03 0.47 4.65
N ALA A 21 15.72 1.40 4.02
CA ALA A 21 15.80 1.45 2.55
C ALA A 21 16.34 0.15 1.92
N ASP A 22 17.19 -0.57 2.64
CA ASP A 22 17.72 -1.85 2.16
C ASP A 22 16.67 -2.96 2.07
N LEU A 23 15.51 -2.79 2.72
CA LEU A 23 14.42 -3.75 2.64
C LEU A 23 13.52 -3.52 1.42
N TRP A 24 13.58 -2.37 0.80
CA TRP A 24 12.61 -1.99 -0.24
C TRP A 24 12.72 -2.87 -1.48
N GLN A 25 13.91 -3.13 -1.96
CA GLN A 25 14.09 -3.97 -3.16
C GLN A 25 13.50 -5.36 -2.96
N PRO A 26 13.85 -6.12 -1.90
CA PRO A 26 13.23 -7.43 -1.70
C PRO A 26 11.74 -7.36 -1.40
N PHE A 27 11.30 -6.35 -0.66
CA PHE A 27 9.88 -6.18 -0.35
C PHE A 27 9.05 -6.04 -1.64
N PHE A 28 9.45 -5.11 -2.52
CA PHE A 28 8.70 -4.85 -3.75
C PHE A 28 8.85 -5.96 -4.79
N THR A 29 9.95 -6.69 -4.77
CA THR A 29 10.11 -7.89 -5.60
C THR A 29 9.04 -8.92 -5.27
N LEU A 30 8.85 -9.19 -3.98
CA LEU A 30 7.83 -10.15 -3.54
C LEU A 30 6.42 -9.62 -3.69
N LEU A 31 6.22 -8.33 -3.48
CA LEU A 31 4.93 -7.69 -3.68
C LEU A 31 4.47 -7.84 -5.13
N LYS A 32 5.33 -7.52 -6.07
CA LYS A 32 5.01 -7.64 -7.50
C LYS A 32 4.73 -9.09 -7.90
N ARG A 33 5.44 -10.03 -7.29
CA ARG A 33 5.29 -11.45 -7.59
C ARG A 33 3.98 -12.03 -7.08
N TYR A 34 3.57 -11.65 -5.87
CA TYR A 34 2.48 -12.31 -5.16
C TYR A 34 1.20 -11.51 -5.06
N PHE A 35 1.24 -10.23 -5.35
CA PHE A 35 0.05 -9.37 -5.30
C PHE A 35 -0.36 -9.01 -6.72
N VAL A 36 -1.12 -9.89 -7.36
CA VAL A 36 -1.51 -9.73 -8.77
C VAL A 36 -3.03 -9.88 -8.87
N PRO A 37 -3.76 -8.88 -9.33
CA PRO A 37 -3.30 -7.54 -9.68
C PRO A 37 -3.11 -6.63 -8.45
N LEU A 38 -2.22 -5.68 -8.56
CA LEU A 38 -1.99 -4.68 -7.51
C LEU A 38 -3.02 -3.55 -7.58
N PRO A 39 -3.24 -2.82 -6.45
CA PRO A 39 -3.93 -1.53 -6.53
C PRO A 39 -3.28 -0.61 -7.54
N ALA A 40 -4.07 0.28 -8.13
CA ALA A 40 -3.60 1.16 -9.19
C ALA A 40 -2.52 2.13 -8.72
N GLU A 41 -2.53 2.50 -7.44
CA GLU A 41 -1.53 3.39 -6.86
C GLU A 41 -0.89 2.79 -5.62
N ILE A 42 0.43 2.89 -5.55
CA ILE A 42 1.24 2.44 -4.42
C ILE A 42 2.01 3.64 -3.89
N LEU A 43 1.88 3.91 -2.61
CA LEU A 43 2.64 4.95 -1.92
C LEU A 43 3.64 4.31 -0.97
N LEU A 44 4.88 4.79 -1.02
CA LEU A 44 5.92 4.40 -0.07
C LEU A 44 6.20 5.60 0.83
N ASN A 45 5.89 5.47 2.11
CA ASN A 45 6.11 6.53 3.09
C ASN A 45 7.54 6.48 3.59
N THR A 46 8.30 7.53 3.30
CA THR A 46 9.70 7.68 3.69
C THR A 46 9.90 9.04 4.36
N GLU A 47 11.12 9.33 4.81
CA GLU A 47 11.44 10.65 5.33
C GLU A 47 11.98 11.56 4.23
N THR A 48 13.05 11.15 3.55
CA THR A 48 13.70 11.96 2.50
C THR A 48 14.07 11.16 1.26
N LYS A 49 14.22 9.83 1.38
CA LYS A 49 14.70 9.00 0.28
C LYS A 49 13.62 8.69 -0.73
N ASP A 50 14.03 8.58 -1.97
CA ASP A 50 13.17 8.15 -3.07
C ASP A 50 13.52 6.72 -3.49
N PHE A 51 12.54 6.05 -4.10
CA PHE A 51 12.70 4.71 -4.62
C PHE A 51 11.75 4.51 -5.79
N ALA A 52 12.22 3.79 -6.79
CA ALA A 52 11.41 3.40 -7.93
C ALA A 52 11.59 1.91 -8.18
N PHE A 53 10.56 1.27 -8.74
CA PHE A 53 10.60 -0.15 -9.05
C PHE A 53 9.91 -0.38 -10.40
N ASP A 54 10.61 -1.00 -11.33
CA ASP A 54 10.09 -1.22 -12.67
C ASP A 54 8.80 -2.04 -12.66
N GLY A 55 7.82 -1.55 -13.42
CA GLY A 55 6.54 -2.22 -13.56
C GLY A 55 5.54 -1.91 -12.46
N LEU A 56 5.88 -1.05 -11.50
CA LEU A 56 4.96 -0.62 -10.45
C LEU A 56 4.68 0.88 -10.56
N ASN A 57 3.43 1.24 -10.32
CA ASN A 57 3.03 2.64 -10.17
C ASN A 57 3.30 3.07 -8.72
N LEU A 58 4.56 3.30 -8.41
CA LEU A 58 5.05 3.57 -7.08
C LEU A 58 5.47 5.02 -6.96
N ARG A 59 4.94 5.71 -5.95
CA ARG A 59 5.31 7.08 -5.63
C ARG A 59 5.73 7.16 -4.17
N CYS A 60 6.85 7.82 -3.90
CA CYS A 60 7.29 8.08 -2.54
C CYS A 60 6.58 9.33 -1.99
N VAL A 61 6.16 9.26 -0.74
CA VAL A 61 5.64 10.39 0.01
C VAL A 61 6.57 10.63 1.19
N HIS A 62 6.91 11.89 1.43
CA HIS A 62 7.92 12.23 2.40
C HIS A 62 7.33 12.95 3.59
N SER A 63 7.73 12.55 4.79
CA SER A 63 7.39 13.25 6.02
C SER A 63 8.55 13.15 6.99
N THR A 64 8.99 14.29 7.50
CA THR A 64 10.01 14.37 8.53
C THR A 64 9.40 14.72 9.89
N ALA A 65 8.10 14.59 10.03
CA ALA A 65 7.41 14.84 11.29
C ALA A 65 7.98 13.97 12.43
N PRO A 66 7.98 14.45 13.67
CA PRO A 66 8.74 13.80 14.75
C PRO A 66 8.10 12.52 15.28
N THR A 67 6.81 12.29 15.07
CA THR A 67 6.12 11.11 15.59
C THR A 67 5.61 10.23 14.48
N TYR A 68 5.43 8.95 14.79
CA TYR A 68 4.84 7.98 13.87
C TYR A 68 3.43 8.43 13.43
N GLY A 69 2.61 8.88 14.38
CA GLY A 69 1.24 9.30 14.06
C GLY A 69 1.19 10.49 13.10
N GLU A 70 2.08 11.46 13.29
CA GLU A 70 2.15 12.62 12.41
C GLU A 70 2.63 12.22 11.02
N ARG A 71 3.64 11.36 10.92
CA ARG A 71 4.10 10.87 9.62
C ARG A 71 3.03 10.07 8.91
N MET A 72 2.29 9.23 9.64
CA MET A 72 1.18 8.47 9.06
C MET A 72 0.07 9.40 8.57
N THR A 73 -0.25 10.43 9.35
CA THR A 73 -1.25 11.43 8.96
C THR A 73 -0.85 12.13 7.67
N ASP A 74 0.43 12.53 7.56
CA ASP A 74 0.94 13.18 6.36
C ASP A 74 0.82 12.25 5.13
N ALA A 75 1.16 10.98 5.30
CA ALA A 75 1.04 10.01 4.22
C ALA A 75 -0.41 9.78 3.81
N LEU A 76 -1.32 9.68 4.77
CA LEU A 76 -2.74 9.47 4.49
C LEU A 76 -3.37 10.65 3.75
N ARG A 77 -2.87 11.87 3.93
CA ARG A 77 -3.34 13.03 3.17
C ARG A 77 -3.05 12.92 1.68
N GLU A 78 -2.08 12.11 1.30
CA GLU A 78 -1.73 11.88 -0.11
C GLU A 78 -2.60 10.80 -0.76
N VAL A 79 -3.38 10.06 0.01
CA VAL A 79 -4.30 9.04 -0.49
C VAL A 79 -5.53 9.73 -1.06
N LYS A 80 -5.86 9.42 -2.32
CA LYS A 80 -7.00 10.02 -3.03
C LYS A 80 -8.12 9.03 -3.31
N THR A 81 -7.94 7.77 -2.92
CA THR A 81 -8.94 6.73 -3.09
C THR A 81 -9.80 6.61 -1.84
N GLU A 82 -10.91 5.86 -1.95
CA GLU A 82 -11.82 5.66 -0.84
C GLU A 82 -11.20 4.85 0.29
N TYR A 83 -10.33 3.91 -0.05
CA TYR A 83 -9.76 2.96 0.91
C TYR A 83 -8.25 2.94 0.83
N THR A 84 -7.64 2.61 1.96
CA THR A 84 -6.19 2.43 2.07
C THR A 84 -5.91 1.03 2.59
N LEU A 85 -5.02 0.31 1.92
CA LEU A 85 -4.46 -0.94 2.42
C LEU A 85 -3.06 -0.63 2.95
N LEU A 86 -2.87 -0.79 4.25
CA LEU A 86 -1.60 -0.50 4.91
C LEU A 86 -0.75 -1.75 5.01
N LEU A 87 0.47 -1.68 4.53
CA LEU A 87 1.49 -2.71 4.73
C LEU A 87 2.73 -2.11 5.37
N LEU A 88 3.47 -2.96 6.09
CA LEU A 88 4.76 -2.61 6.66
C LEU A 88 5.88 -3.21 5.80
N ASP A 89 6.97 -2.49 5.66
CA ASP A 89 8.08 -2.84 4.78
C ASP A 89 8.89 -4.07 5.20
N ASP A 90 8.73 -4.53 6.42
CA ASP A 90 9.40 -5.73 6.94
C ASP A 90 8.53 -6.99 6.90
N PHE A 91 7.28 -6.87 6.41
CA PHE A 91 6.39 -8.03 6.24
C PHE A 91 6.40 -8.48 4.79
N PHE A 92 7.35 -9.36 4.46
CA PHE A 92 7.51 -9.88 3.10
C PHE A 92 6.42 -10.89 2.76
N LEU A 93 5.79 -10.72 1.60
CA LEU A 93 4.80 -11.68 1.12
C LEU A 93 5.48 -13.01 0.79
N ARG A 94 4.84 -14.11 1.15
CA ARG A 94 5.35 -15.46 0.94
C ARG A 94 4.46 -16.31 0.06
N ARG A 95 3.26 -15.84 -0.24
CA ARG A 95 2.23 -16.55 -1.02
C ARG A 95 1.41 -15.55 -1.81
N PRO A 96 0.73 -16.00 -2.88
CA PRO A 96 -0.19 -15.13 -3.60
C PRO A 96 -1.26 -14.55 -2.68
N VAL A 97 -1.54 -13.27 -2.86
CA VAL A 97 -2.63 -12.59 -2.14
C VAL A 97 -3.97 -13.10 -2.69
N ASP A 98 -4.89 -13.36 -1.80
CA ASP A 98 -6.26 -13.76 -2.17
C ASP A 98 -7.02 -12.52 -2.64
N ILE A 99 -6.99 -12.29 -3.95
CA ILE A 99 -7.59 -11.10 -4.56
C ILE A 99 -9.13 -11.15 -4.46
N ALA A 100 -9.72 -12.32 -4.58
CA ALA A 100 -11.18 -12.46 -4.43
C ALA A 100 -11.63 -12.03 -3.03
N ARG A 101 -10.85 -12.40 -2.01
CA ARG A 101 -11.10 -11.98 -0.63
C ARG A 101 -10.97 -10.47 -0.46
N LEU A 102 -9.96 -9.88 -1.07
CA LEU A 102 -9.76 -8.44 -1.01
C LEU A 102 -10.92 -7.68 -1.66
N ALA A 103 -11.35 -8.13 -2.84
CA ALA A 103 -12.51 -7.55 -3.51
C ALA A 103 -13.79 -7.68 -2.66
N ASP A 104 -13.96 -8.81 -1.98
CA ASP A 104 -15.10 -9.02 -1.08
C ASP A 104 -15.05 -8.06 0.12
N ILE A 105 -13.88 -7.85 0.68
CA ILE A 105 -13.70 -6.90 1.80
C ILE A 105 -14.11 -5.49 1.37
N VAL A 106 -13.70 -5.06 0.19
CA VAL A 106 -14.09 -3.74 -0.33
C VAL A 106 -15.60 -3.64 -0.45
N ARG A 107 -16.26 -4.68 -0.98
CA ARG A 107 -17.73 -4.69 -1.08
C ARG A 107 -18.40 -4.60 0.29
N ARG A 108 -17.86 -5.29 1.29
CA ARG A 108 -18.39 -5.24 2.66
C ARG A 108 -18.23 -3.85 3.28
N MET A 109 -17.09 -3.20 3.04
CA MET A 109 -16.86 -1.84 3.51
C MET A 109 -17.77 -0.84 2.79
N ASP A 110 -18.11 -1.08 1.52
CA ASP A 110 -19.10 -0.27 0.81
C ASP A 110 -20.48 -0.40 1.43
N ALA A 111 -20.86 -1.61 1.83
CA ALA A 111 -22.19 -1.88 2.40
C ALA A 111 -22.31 -1.37 3.84
N ASP A 112 -21.20 -1.34 4.59
CA ASP A 112 -21.18 -0.90 5.99
C ASP A 112 -19.95 -0.03 6.23
N ARG A 113 -20.16 1.29 6.27
CA ARG A 113 -19.09 2.27 6.41
C ARG A 113 -18.46 2.30 7.80
N ASP A 114 -19.07 1.61 8.77
CA ASP A 114 -18.51 1.51 10.12
C ASP A 114 -17.51 0.37 10.27
N ILE A 115 -17.36 -0.48 9.24
CA ILE A 115 -16.42 -1.60 9.28
C ILE A 115 -15.04 -1.15 8.79
N ALA A 116 -14.00 -1.64 9.49
CA ALA A 116 -12.61 -1.59 9.01
C ALA A 116 -11.97 -2.96 9.18
N TYR A 117 -11.04 -3.27 8.31
CA TYR A 117 -10.33 -4.55 8.34
C TYR A 117 -8.84 -4.33 8.54
#